data_2ada6721d78a7a269c4d9419cd8a127f
#
_entry.id   2ada6721d78a7a269c4d9419cd8a127f
#
_cell.length_a   1.000
_cell.length_b   1.000
_cell.length_c   1.000
_cell.angle_alpha   90.00
_cell.angle_beta   90.00
_cell.angle_gamma   90.00
#
_symmetry.space_group_name_H-M   'P 1'
#
loop_
_entity.id
_entity.type
_entity.pdbx_description
1 polymer ?
#
loop_
_entity_poly.entity_id
_entity_poly.type
_entity_poly.pdbx_seq_one_letter_code
_entity_poly.pdbx_strand_id
1 'polypeptide(L)'
;MNDMIWYRNSSDGQVNNVGDYDIAEVLEHLMHTLHLYGVPGAVTGSQTALQWDPEYHRDWQTSELYLAMKEAVDNGVFSLKDYGDENLDTPNTYQIASKEYLYLLNFGMWEFGQEFWENGTLAPEWNDNARTPAGVQQYNPLGYALFNAYVKPVLSKPSLSSLRSIFQDNDGGSSGYQAD
;
A
#
# COMPACT_ATOMS: atom_id res chain seq x y z
N MET A 1 12.51 -12.15 4.57
CA MET A 1 12.53 -10.70 4.88
C MET A 1 13.86 -10.16 4.38
N ASN A 2 14.04 -10.17 3.04
CA ASN A 2 15.31 -9.81 2.43
C ASN A 2 15.30 -8.43 1.76
N ASP A 3 14.27 -7.63 1.98
CA ASP A 3 13.93 -6.61 0.99
C ASP A 3 13.85 -5.20 1.55
N MET A 4 14.21 -4.99 2.81
CA MET A 4 14.49 -3.63 3.26
C MET A 4 15.90 -3.25 2.87
N ILE A 5 16.09 -3.11 1.59
CA ILE A 5 17.31 -2.51 1.05
C ILE A 5 17.06 -1.01 1.06
N TRP A 6 17.68 -0.36 2.00
CA TRP A 6 17.79 1.08 2.03
C TRP A 6 18.64 1.55 0.88
N TYR A 7 18.03 2.18 -0.06
CA TYR A 7 18.70 2.60 -1.28
C TYR A 7 19.56 3.83 -1.06
N ARG A 8 20.70 3.64 -0.49
CA ARG A 8 21.76 4.63 -0.64
C ARG A 8 22.47 4.54 -1.97
N ASN A 9 22.47 3.36 -2.56
CA ASN A 9 23.16 3.13 -3.84
C ASN A 9 22.33 2.15 -4.65
N SER A 10 21.85 2.57 -5.79
CA SER A 10 21.54 1.63 -6.84
C SER A 10 22.82 0.87 -7.23
N SER A 11 22.67 -0.28 -7.84
CA SER A 11 23.79 -1.12 -8.31
C SER A 11 24.76 -0.41 -9.27
N ASP A 12 24.41 0.78 -9.74
CA ASP A 12 25.20 1.66 -10.61
C ASP A 12 25.91 2.80 -9.86
N GLY A 13 25.84 2.83 -8.53
CA GLY A 13 26.45 3.84 -7.68
C GLY A 13 25.73 5.19 -7.69
N GLN A 14 24.56 5.28 -8.31
CA GLN A 14 23.72 6.46 -8.24
C GLN A 14 22.93 6.43 -6.94
N VAL A 15 22.89 7.53 -6.25
CA VAL A 15 22.02 7.71 -5.11
C VAL A 15 20.63 8.01 -5.67
N ASN A 16 19.68 7.13 -5.44
CA ASN A 16 18.29 7.37 -5.80
C ASN A 16 17.69 8.34 -4.76
N ASN A 17 17.87 9.62 -5.01
CA ASN A 17 17.49 10.70 -4.10
C ASN A 17 16.36 11.53 -4.70
N VAL A 18 15.32 10.87 -5.12
CA VAL A 18 14.16 11.60 -5.62
C VAL A 18 13.15 11.72 -4.49
N GLY A 19 13.25 12.80 -3.76
CA GLY A 19 12.28 13.15 -2.74
C GLY A 19 12.24 12.19 -1.55
N ASP A 20 11.05 11.98 -1.02
CA ASP A 20 10.77 11.14 0.15
C ASP A 20 10.58 9.64 -0.22
N TYR A 21 11.28 9.14 -1.23
CA TYR A 21 11.10 7.77 -1.74
C TYR A 21 11.42 6.69 -0.69
N ASP A 22 12.42 6.92 0.15
CA ASP A 22 12.78 6.05 1.26
C ASP A 22 11.66 5.97 2.31
N ILE A 23 10.98 7.08 2.58
CA ILE A 23 9.80 7.11 3.45
C ILE A 23 8.67 6.28 2.83
N ALA A 24 8.45 6.43 1.53
CA ALA A 24 7.42 5.68 0.80
C ALA A 24 7.65 4.17 0.92
N GLU A 25 8.86 3.70 0.64
CA GLU A 25 9.25 2.29 0.71
C GLU A 25 9.09 1.70 2.11
N VAL A 26 9.54 2.43 3.14
CA VAL A 26 9.39 1.95 4.52
C VAL A 26 7.94 1.87 4.94
N LEU A 27 7.15 2.88 4.61
CA LEU A 27 5.74 2.87 4.92
C LEU A 27 5.01 1.75 4.19
N GLU A 28 5.35 1.48 2.92
CA GLU A 28 4.81 0.33 2.18
C GLU A 28 5.03 -0.98 2.94
N HIS A 29 6.29 -1.29 3.27
CA HIS A 29 6.62 -2.54 3.98
C HIS A 29 6.01 -2.63 5.38
N LEU A 30 5.92 -1.50 6.09
CA LEU A 30 5.19 -1.44 7.36
C LEU A 30 3.70 -1.69 7.15
N MET A 31 3.10 -1.10 6.11
CA MET A 31 1.68 -1.28 5.82
C MET A 31 1.36 -2.73 5.42
N HIS A 32 2.23 -3.41 4.66
CA HIS A 32 2.07 -4.84 4.40
C HIS A 32 1.90 -5.63 5.71
N THR A 33 2.78 -5.41 6.67
CA THR A 33 2.70 -6.09 7.97
C THR A 33 1.46 -5.68 8.77
N LEU A 34 1.15 -4.39 8.81
CA LEU A 34 0.01 -3.88 9.57
C LEU A 34 -1.32 -4.34 8.99
N HIS A 35 -1.50 -4.30 7.67
CA HIS A 35 -2.73 -4.72 7.02
C HIS A 35 -2.96 -6.23 7.11
N LEU A 36 -1.90 -7.03 6.91
CA LEU A 36 -2.05 -8.48 6.83
C LEU A 36 -2.16 -9.15 8.21
N TYR A 37 -1.55 -8.57 9.23
CA TYR A 37 -1.47 -9.17 10.57
C TYR A 37 -1.97 -8.26 11.68
N GLY A 38 -1.64 -6.97 11.65
CA GLY A 38 -2.00 -6.04 12.71
C GLY A 38 -3.50 -5.74 12.76
N VAL A 39 -4.09 -5.34 11.66
CA VAL A 39 -5.53 -5.04 11.56
C VAL A 39 -6.37 -6.29 11.86
N PRO A 40 -6.10 -7.48 11.28
CA PRO A 40 -6.82 -8.70 11.62
C PRO A 40 -6.74 -9.07 13.11
N GLY A 41 -5.65 -8.73 13.77
CA GLY A 41 -5.50 -8.96 15.21
C GLY A 41 -6.20 -7.93 16.10
N ALA A 42 -6.48 -6.74 15.58
CA ALA A 42 -6.96 -5.60 16.38
C ALA A 42 -8.46 -5.29 16.20
N VAL A 43 -9.03 -5.61 15.03
CA VAL A 43 -10.40 -5.19 14.68
C VAL A 43 -11.31 -6.40 14.53
N THR A 44 -12.43 -6.42 15.26
CA THR A 44 -13.41 -7.49 15.16
C THR A 44 -13.99 -7.57 13.75
N GLY A 45 -14.03 -8.78 13.20
CA GLY A 45 -14.55 -9.05 11.85
C GLY A 45 -13.53 -8.89 10.73
N SER A 46 -12.41 -8.19 10.96
CA SER A 46 -11.40 -7.97 9.94
C SER A 46 -10.72 -9.27 9.48
N GLN A 47 -10.61 -10.27 10.33
CA GLN A 47 -10.06 -11.59 9.96
C GLN A 47 -10.86 -12.26 8.84
N THR A 48 -12.17 -12.08 8.83
CA THR A 48 -13.05 -12.62 7.79
C THR A 48 -13.08 -11.71 6.56
N ALA A 49 -13.03 -10.39 6.79
CA ALA A 49 -13.06 -9.39 5.71
C ALA A 49 -11.75 -9.37 4.90
N LEU A 50 -10.61 -9.53 5.57
CA LEU A 50 -9.27 -9.38 4.99
C LEU A 50 -8.58 -10.75 4.79
N GLN A 51 -9.25 -11.68 4.11
CA GLN A 51 -8.71 -13.02 3.82
C GLN A 51 -7.69 -12.96 2.68
N TRP A 52 -6.52 -12.42 2.96
CA TRP A 52 -5.47 -12.18 1.97
C TRP A 52 -4.68 -13.42 1.55
N ASP A 53 -4.73 -14.51 2.32
CA ASP A 53 -3.95 -15.72 2.09
C ASP A 53 -4.85 -16.92 1.67
N PRO A 54 -4.86 -17.27 0.39
CA PRO A 54 -5.67 -18.38 -0.13
C PRO A 54 -5.27 -19.75 0.43
N GLU A 55 -4.07 -19.92 0.95
CA GLU A 55 -3.63 -21.18 1.55
C GLU A 55 -4.38 -21.46 2.86
N TYR A 56 -4.65 -20.40 3.64
CA TYR A 56 -5.33 -20.50 4.91
C TYR A 56 -6.83 -20.22 4.83
N HIS A 57 -7.30 -19.55 3.78
CA HIS A 57 -8.68 -19.09 3.62
C HIS A 57 -9.30 -19.62 2.31
N ARG A 58 -10.00 -20.74 2.39
CA ARG A 58 -10.60 -21.36 1.20
C ARG A 58 -11.66 -20.51 0.50
N ASP A 59 -12.34 -19.66 1.26
CA ASP A 59 -13.43 -18.81 0.76
C ASP A 59 -12.97 -17.36 0.48
N TRP A 60 -11.67 -17.15 0.24
CA TRP A 60 -11.07 -15.85 0.02
C TRP A 60 -11.75 -15.04 -1.10
N GLN A 61 -12.27 -15.69 -2.14
CA GLN A 61 -12.98 -15.03 -3.24
C GLN A 61 -14.35 -14.44 -2.84
N THR A 62 -14.83 -14.72 -1.63
CA THR A 62 -16.04 -14.10 -1.07
C THR A 62 -15.74 -13.05 -0.02
N SER A 63 -14.46 -12.83 0.30
CA SER A 63 -14.03 -11.82 1.28
C SER A 63 -14.27 -10.39 0.79
N GLU A 64 -14.47 -9.48 1.72
CA GLU A 64 -14.61 -8.05 1.37
C GLU A 64 -13.36 -7.52 0.65
N LEU A 65 -12.17 -8.00 1.03
CA LEU A 65 -10.93 -7.65 0.37
C LEU A 65 -10.92 -8.06 -1.11
N TYR A 66 -11.28 -9.32 -1.41
CA TYR A 66 -11.35 -9.79 -2.79
C TYR A 66 -12.34 -8.97 -3.62
N LEU A 67 -13.54 -8.73 -3.06
CA LEU A 67 -14.58 -7.96 -3.77
C LEU A 67 -14.14 -6.52 -4.01
N ALA A 68 -13.48 -5.89 -3.05
CA ALA A 68 -12.95 -4.54 -3.18
C ALA A 68 -11.82 -4.46 -4.23
N MET A 69 -10.91 -5.43 -4.23
CA MET A 69 -9.86 -5.53 -5.25
C MET A 69 -10.44 -5.76 -6.64
N LYS A 70 -11.40 -6.68 -6.75
CA LYS A 70 -12.06 -6.98 -8.03
C LYS A 70 -12.74 -5.74 -8.60
N GLU A 71 -13.46 -4.99 -7.78
CA GLU A 71 -14.06 -3.71 -8.17
C GLU A 71 -12.98 -2.71 -8.64
N ALA A 72 -11.86 -2.61 -7.91
CA ALA A 72 -10.77 -1.72 -8.28
C ALA A 72 -10.14 -2.09 -9.63
N VAL A 73 -9.96 -3.38 -9.91
CA VAL A 73 -9.47 -3.87 -11.19
C VAL A 73 -10.49 -3.62 -12.31
N ASP A 74 -11.74 -3.97 -12.09
CA ASP A 74 -12.83 -3.80 -13.07
C ASP A 74 -13.05 -2.32 -13.44
N ASN A 75 -12.83 -1.41 -12.49
CA ASN A 75 -12.95 0.04 -12.69
C ASN A 75 -11.63 0.71 -13.15
N GLY A 76 -10.57 -0.06 -13.37
CA GLY A 76 -9.28 0.46 -13.79
C GLY A 76 -8.57 1.33 -12.74
N VAL A 77 -8.88 1.14 -11.46
CA VAL A 77 -8.21 1.79 -10.34
C VAL A 77 -6.91 1.08 -10.00
N PHE A 78 -6.91 -0.24 -10.01
CA PHE A 78 -5.77 -1.08 -9.69
C PHE A 78 -5.44 -2.01 -10.87
N SER A 79 -4.16 -2.05 -11.24
CA SER A 79 -3.66 -2.87 -12.35
C SER A 79 -2.96 -4.12 -11.82
N LEU A 80 -3.26 -5.27 -12.41
CA LEU A 80 -2.59 -6.54 -12.09
C LEU A 80 -1.39 -6.83 -12.99
N LYS A 81 -1.02 -5.91 -13.88
CA LYS A 81 -0.04 -6.12 -14.96
C LYS A 81 1.31 -6.66 -14.48
N ASP A 82 1.71 -6.33 -13.27
CA ASP A 82 3.01 -6.72 -12.71
C ASP A 82 2.88 -7.85 -11.66
N TYR A 83 1.68 -8.45 -11.55
CA TYR A 83 1.40 -9.47 -10.52
C TYR A 83 0.99 -10.82 -11.15
N GLY A 84 1.87 -11.79 -11.00
CA GLY A 84 1.60 -13.18 -11.36
C GLY A 84 1.20 -13.39 -12.83
N ASP A 85 0.04 -13.98 -13.03
CA ASP A 85 -0.57 -14.19 -14.37
C ASP A 85 -1.63 -13.14 -14.74
N GLU A 86 -1.65 -12.04 -14.03
CA GLU A 86 -2.62 -10.94 -14.19
C GLU A 86 -4.09 -11.37 -13.95
N ASN A 87 -4.29 -12.50 -13.30
CA ASN A 87 -5.62 -13.03 -13.01
C ASN A 87 -5.87 -13.06 -11.50
N LEU A 88 -6.75 -12.18 -11.01
CA LEU A 88 -7.09 -12.08 -9.59
C LEU A 88 -7.70 -13.38 -9.03
N ASP A 89 -8.26 -14.23 -9.87
CA ASP A 89 -8.86 -15.51 -9.45
C ASP A 89 -7.84 -16.62 -9.18
N THR A 90 -6.55 -16.37 -9.47
CA THR A 90 -5.50 -17.33 -9.12
C THR A 90 -4.93 -17.03 -7.73
N PRO A 91 -4.75 -18.08 -6.90
CA PRO A 91 -4.26 -17.90 -5.52
C PRO A 91 -2.97 -17.09 -5.41
N ASN A 92 -1.99 -17.37 -6.27
CA ASN A 92 -0.70 -16.70 -6.22
C ASN A 92 -0.80 -15.20 -6.57
N THR A 93 -1.53 -14.86 -7.64
CA THR A 93 -1.75 -13.44 -8.01
C THR A 93 -2.52 -12.71 -6.93
N TYR A 94 -3.58 -13.32 -6.39
CA TYR A 94 -4.35 -12.72 -5.31
C TYR A 94 -3.49 -12.45 -4.06
N GLN A 95 -2.69 -13.43 -3.62
CA GLN A 95 -1.85 -13.28 -2.44
C GLN A 95 -0.84 -12.15 -2.57
N ILE A 96 -0.20 -12.03 -3.75
CA ILE A 96 0.74 -10.94 -4.02
C ILE A 96 -0.01 -9.60 -4.09
N ALA A 97 -1.04 -9.52 -4.91
CA ALA A 97 -1.77 -8.29 -5.16
C ALA A 97 -2.50 -7.76 -3.91
N SER A 98 -2.91 -8.62 -2.97
CA SER A 98 -3.62 -8.22 -1.76
C SER A 98 -2.84 -7.23 -0.90
N LYS A 99 -1.55 -7.47 -0.69
CA LYS A 99 -0.70 -6.59 0.10
C LYS A 99 -0.46 -5.25 -0.61
N GLU A 100 -0.23 -5.30 -1.92
CA GLU A 100 -0.02 -4.11 -2.75
C GLU A 100 -1.28 -3.25 -2.79
N TYR A 101 -2.42 -3.84 -3.08
CA TYR A 101 -3.70 -3.15 -3.06
C TYR A 101 -3.99 -2.46 -1.72
N LEU A 102 -3.77 -3.16 -0.60
CA LEU A 102 -4.08 -2.61 0.72
C LEU A 102 -3.22 -1.39 1.07
N TYR A 103 -1.92 -1.41 0.74
CA TYR A 103 -1.11 -0.23 1.01
C TYR A 103 -1.43 0.92 0.06
N LEU A 104 -1.68 0.64 -1.23
CA LEU A 104 -2.05 1.67 -2.20
C LEU A 104 -3.40 2.31 -1.86
N LEU A 105 -4.39 1.50 -1.48
CA LEU A 105 -5.66 1.99 -0.94
C LEU A 105 -5.44 2.91 0.25
N ASN A 106 -4.62 2.48 1.22
CA ASN A 106 -4.31 3.28 2.41
C ASN A 106 -3.63 4.60 2.03
N PHE A 107 -2.70 4.59 1.09
CA PHE A 107 -2.02 5.79 0.62
C PHE A 107 -2.94 6.72 -0.16
N GLY A 108 -3.86 6.19 -0.96
CA GLY A 108 -4.92 6.97 -1.59
C GLY A 108 -5.81 7.64 -0.54
N MET A 109 -6.21 6.91 0.50
CA MET A 109 -7.03 7.44 1.61
C MET A 109 -6.28 8.44 2.49
N TRP A 110 -4.96 8.40 2.53
CA TRP A 110 -4.12 9.36 3.24
C TRP A 110 -3.58 10.49 2.37
N GLU A 111 -3.82 10.45 1.06
CA GLU A 111 -3.32 11.43 0.09
C GLU A 111 -1.79 11.48 0.05
N PHE A 112 -1.13 10.34 0.29
CA PHE A 112 0.34 10.26 0.33
C PHE A 112 0.98 10.23 -1.07
N GLY A 113 0.22 9.98 -2.12
CA GLY A 113 0.74 10.03 -3.50
C GLY A 113 1.34 11.38 -3.86
N GLN A 114 0.77 12.48 -3.39
CA GLN A 114 1.26 13.83 -3.66
C GLN A 114 2.55 14.17 -2.88
N GLU A 115 2.81 13.47 -1.80
CA GLU A 115 3.88 13.80 -0.87
C GLU A 115 5.14 12.95 -1.13
N PHE A 116 4.97 11.69 -1.49
CA PHE A 116 6.07 10.72 -1.52
C PHE A 116 6.38 10.17 -2.90
N TRP A 117 5.57 10.47 -3.92
CA TRP A 117 5.83 10.01 -5.28
C TRP A 117 6.07 11.16 -6.25
N GLU A 118 6.98 10.96 -7.16
CA GLU A 118 7.27 11.91 -8.21
C GLU A 118 5.98 12.25 -9.01
N ASN A 119 5.79 13.53 -9.30
CA ASN A 119 4.62 14.04 -10.00
C ASN A 119 3.26 13.80 -9.31
N GLY A 120 3.25 13.50 -8.01
CA GLY A 120 2.02 13.23 -7.26
C GLY A 120 1.37 11.91 -7.63
N THR A 121 2.10 11.01 -8.28
CA THR A 121 1.63 9.67 -8.61
C THR A 121 1.74 8.74 -7.39
N LEU A 122 0.81 7.82 -7.25
CA LEU A 122 1.08 6.57 -6.54
C LEU A 122 1.81 5.64 -7.51
N ALA A 123 2.13 4.44 -7.10
CA ALA A 123 2.74 3.45 -7.96
C ALA A 123 2.02 3.32 -9.33
N PRO A 124 2.70 2.87 -10.40
CA PRO A 124 2.13 2.81 -11.75
C PRO A 124 0.83 2.00 -11.86
N GLU A 125 0.65 1.05 -10.95
CA GLU A 125 -0.52 0.19 -10.87
C GLU A 125 -1.75 0.86 -10.26
N TRP A 126 -1.62 2.08 -9.68
CA TRP A 126 -2.73 2.80 -9.07
C TRP A 126 -3.12 4.04 -9.86
N ASN A 127 -4.39 4.10 -10.27
CA ASN A 127 -4.89 5.18 -11.12
C ASN A 127 -5.01 6.51 -10.37
N ASP A 128 -4.70 7.60 -11.07
CA ASP A 128 -4.76 8.97 -10.57
C ASP A 128 -6.12 9.37 -9.99
N ASN A 129 -7.19 8.80 -10.52
CA ASN A 129 -8.55 9.11 -10.09
C ASN A 129 -8.85 8.68 -8.64
N ALA A 130 -8.08 7.75 -8.09
CA ALA A 130 -8.29 7.20 -6.76
C ALA A 130 -7.17 7.57 -5.75
N ARG A 131 -6.50 8.70 -5.95
CA ARG A 131 -5.43 9.18 -5.05
C ARG A 131 -5.92 10.00 -3.85
N THR A 132 -7.22 10.20 -3.74
CA THR A 132 -7.86 10.92 -2.64
C THR A 132 -9.02 10.11 -2.08
N PRO A 133 -9.44 10.38 -0.82
CA PRO A 133 -10.63 9.70 -0.26
C PRO A 133 -11.88 9.84 -1.13
N ALA A 134 -12.08 11.02 -1.73
CA ALA A 134 -13.22 11.24 -2.63
C ALA A 134 -13.10 10.41 -3.91
N GLY A 135 -11.90 10.33 -4.48
CA GLY A 135 -11.64 9.50 -5.65
C GLY A 135 -11.81 8.02 -5.35
N VAL A 136 -11.27 7.53 -4.24
CA VAL A 136 -11.49 6.14 -3.80
C VAL A 136 -12.97 5.87 -3.62
N GLN A 137 -13.72 6.75 -2.94
CA GLN A 137 -15.15 6.59 -2.74
C GLN A 137 -15.93 6.52 -4.07
N GLN A 138 -15.50 7.27 -5.07
CA GLN A 138 -16.17 7.32 -6.38
C GLN A 138 -15.82 6.10 -7.26
N TYR A 139 -14.56 5.69 -7.31
CA TYR A 139 -14.08 4.71 -8.27
C TYR A 139 -13.80 3.32 -7.68
N ASN A 140 -13.70 3.22 -6.34
CA ASN A 140 -13.58 1.97 -5.61
C ASN A 140 -14.36 2.05 -4.27
N PRO A 141 -15.69 2.19 -4.32
CA PRO A 141 -16.53 2.33 -3.13
C PRO A 141 -16.42 1.17 -2.13
N LEU A 142 -16.21 -0.07 -2.59
CA LEU A 142 -15.97 -1.21 -1.70
C LEU A 142 -14.64 -1.08 -0.96
N GLY A 143 -13.58 -0.62 -1.63
CA GLY A 143 -12.30 -0.30 -0.99
C GLY A 143 -12.43 0.83 0.03
N TYR A 144 -13.17 1.88 -0.31
CA TYR A 144 -13.47 2.96 0.63
C TYR A 144 -14.18 2.46 1.90
N ALA A 145 -15.19 1.60 1.73
CA ALA A 145 -15.92 1.00 2.85
C ALA A 145 -15.01 0.12 3.71
N LEU A 146 -14.22 -0.74 3.08
CA LEU A 146 -13.25 -1.63 3.74
C LEU A 146 -12.23 -0.84 4.58
N PHE A 147 -11.65 0.21 4.00
CA PHE A 147 -10.71 1.08 4.73
C PHE A 147 -11.35 1.70 5.96
N ASN A 148 -12.54 2.29 5.82
CA ASN A 148 -13.24 2.95 6.93
C ASN A 148 -13.68 1.97 8.02
N ALA A 149 -14.05 0.74 7.65
CA ALA A 149 -14.49 -0.28 8.60
C ALA A 149 -13.34 -0.90 9.40
N TYR A 150 -12.20 -1.17 8.76
CA TYR A 150 -11.18 -2.01 9.37
C TYR A 150 -9.82 -1.33 9.56
N VAL A 151 -9.41 -0.43 8.68
CA VAL A 151 -8.10 0.23 8.75
C VAL A 151 -8.14 1.50 9.59
N LYS A 152 -9.03 2.41 9.26
CA LYS A 152 -9.18 3.70 9.92
C LYS A 152 -9.36 3.65 11.44
N PRO A 153 -10.07 2.66 12.04
CA PRO A 153 -10.22 2.59 13.49
C PRO A 153 -8.90 2.39 14.26
N VAL A 154 -7.87 1.83 13.63
CA VAL A 154 -6.63 1.41 14.29
C VAL A 154 -5.38 2.04 13.69
N LEU A 155 -5.43 2.57 12.48
CA LEU A 155 -4.31 3.25 11.84
C LEU A 155 -4.64 4.73 11.62
N SER A 156 -3.80 5.60 12.17
CA SER A 156 -3.87 7.04 11.98
C SER A 156 -2.83 7.50 10.97
N LYS A 157 -3.20 8.43 10.10
CA LYS A 157 -2.25 9.10 9.19
C LYS A 157 -1.15 9.77 10.00
N PRO A 158 0.12 9.39 9.85
CA PRO A 158 1.23 10.09 10.48
C PRO A 158 1.38 11.49 9.88
N SER A 159 1.89 12.43 10.66
CA SER A 159 2.22 13.76 10.13
C SER A 159 3.47 13.70 9.26
N LEU A 160 3.49 14.44 8.17
CA LEU A 160 4.66 14.54 7.29
C LEU A 160 5.90 15.04 8.03
N SER A 161 5.72 16.03 8.91
CA SER A 161 6.82 16.53 9.72
C SER A 161 7.41 15.48 10.66
N SER A 162 6.57 14.60 11.21
CA SER A 162 7.06 13.48 12.03
C SER A 162 7.81 12.46 11.20
N LEU A 163 7.29 12.10 10.03
CA LEU A 163 7.97 11.16 9.13
C LEU A 163 9.33 11.70 8.70
N ARG A 164 9.40 12.92 8.20
CA ARG A 164 10.67 13.57 7.81
C ARG A 164 11.65 13.70 8.97
N SER A 165 11.15 13.95 10.18
CA SER A 165 11.99 13.99 11.38
C SER A 165 12.56 12.62 11.75
N ILE A 166 11.76 11.55 11.62
CA ILE A 166 12.19 10.17 11.92
C ILE A 166 13.26 9.73 10.92
N PHE A 167 13.05 10.00 9.64
CA PHE A 167 13.98 9.62 8.58
C PHE A 167 15.14 10.61 8.45
N GLN A 168 15.11 11.73 9.18
CA GLN A 168 16.09 12.82 9.09
C GLN A 168 16.36 13.22 7.63
N ASP A 169 15.29 13.22 6.85
CA ASP A 169 15.34 13.55 5.45
C ASP A 169 15.77 15.00 5.33
N ASN A 170 16.99 15.18 4.87
CA ASN A 170 17.43 16.46 4.40
C ASN A 170 17.21 16.45 2.88
N ASP A 171 16.37 17.29 2.38
CA ASP A 171 16.02 17.47 0.96
C ASP A 171 17.22 17.47 -0.02
N GLY A 172 18.41 17.24 0.45
CA GLY A 172 19.64 17.02 -0.30
C GLY A 172 19.92 15.57 -0.68
N GLY A 173 18.99 14.68 -0.44
CA GLY A 173 19.03 13.31 -0.96
C GLY A 173 19.95 12.35 -0.21
N SER A 174 20.21 12.56 1.05
CA SER A 174 20.75 11.52 1.90
C SER A 174 19.69 11.16 2.96
N SER A 175 19.23 9.92 3.00
CA SER A 175 18.58 9.42 4.20
C SER A 175 19.54 9.68 5.37
N GLY A 176 19.07 10.23 6.47
CA GLY A 176 19.92 10.51 7.63
C GLY A 176 20.51 9.28 8.31
N TYR A 177 20.34 8.09 7.70
CA TYR A 177 20.91 6.84 8.18
C TYR A 177 22.41 6.81 7.90
N GLN A 178 23.19 6.84 8.96
CA GLN A 178 24.62 6.45 8.93
C GLN A 178 24.68 5.03 9.50
N ALA A 179 25.07 4.09 8.69
CA ALA A 179 25.47 2.77 9.19
C ALA A 179 26.72 2.98 10.05
N ASP A 180 26.67 2.54 11.32
CA ASP A 180 27.83 2.43 12.20
C ASP A 180 28.85 1.42 11.64
#